data_81ed00086ecbf08246306be94e562758
#
_entry.id   81ed00086ecbf08246306be94e562758
#
_cell.length_a   1.000
_cell.length_b   1.000
_cell.length_c   1.000
_cell.angle_alpha   90.00
_cell.angle_beta   90.00
_cell.angle_gamma   90.00
#
_symmetry.space_group_name_H-M   'P 1'
#
loop_
_entity.id
_entity.type
_entity.pdbx_description
1 polymer ?
#
loop_
_entity_poly.entity_id
_entity_poly.type
_entity_poly.pdbx_seq_one_letter_code
_entity_poly.pdbx_strand_id
1 'polypeptide(L)'
;MRNLKRALSLALALVMVLSMMVVGAGAVSVDDFSDGADIVNKEAVTVLATLNVINGKDDGSYDPTGNVTRGEMAKMICVILNGGKDPVLGETLTNSYTDTTSHWAKNYIEYCTNQGIVAGKGDGTFDPNGNVTVAEAAKMVLVALGYNAGVENYVGANWQINVDGRANPLGLYDDLSYTTTSAELTRDNAAQMLYNALDVHMVTYDYIITGTAENALTTKPQINDTDKGTLLEEKFDAVKVEGVVVANEVANLESGADKGAALDANRTRIDIDEDADQEWYTGTQTFKVPSTIDDLGRYVSVYVKRE
;
A
#
# COMPACT_ATOMS: atom_id res chain seq x y z
N MET A 1 6.03 -18.67 -25.38
CA MET A 1 7.29 -18.11 -24.85
C MET A 1 7.05 -17.12 -23.69
N ARG A 2 5.93 -16.38 -23.68
CA ARG A 2 5.56 -15.42 -22.61
C ARG A 2 5.38 -16.07 -21.22
N ASN A 3 4.77 -17.26 -21.16
CA ASN A 3 4.56 -17.98 -19.87
C ASN A 3 5.83 -18.64 -19.30
N LEU A 4 6.83 -18.89 -20.16
CA LEU A 4 8.11 -19.46 -19.72
C LEU A 4 9.02 -18.38 -19.11
N LYS A 5 8.93 -17.12 -19.60
CA LYS A 5 9.62 -15.97 -19.01
C LYS A 5 9.06 -15.64 -17.62
N ARG A 6 7.72 -15.70 -17.47
CA ARG A 6 7.05 -15.52 -16.15
C ARG A 6 7.40 -16.60 -15.13
N ALA A 7 7.50 -17.88 -15.58
CA ALA A 7 7.89 -18.97 -14.70
C ALA A 7 9.38 -18.95 -14.32
N LEU A 8 10.27 -18.42 -15.18
CA LEU A 8 11.68 -18.25 -14.88
C LEU A 8 11.97 -17.05 -13.99
N SER A 9 11.16 -15.97 -14.09
CA SER A 9 11.27 -14.81 -13.20
C SER A 9 10.82 -15.12 -11.76
N LEU A 10 9.82 -15.98 -11.60
CA LEU A 10 9.38 -16.47 -10.27
C LEU A 10 10.39 -17.37 -9.57
N ALA A 11 11.30 -18.02 -10.32
CA ALA A 11 12.31 -18.93 -9.74
C ALA A 11 13.65 -18.23 -9.43
N LEU A 12 13.86 -16.98 -9.88
CA LEU A 12 15.10 -16.23 -9.67
C LEU A 12 14.88 -14.87 -9.01
N ALA A 13 13.68 -14.59 -8.53
CA ALA A 13 13.35 -13.37 -7.83
C ALA A 13 13.88 -13.41 -6.37
N LEU A 14 15.19 -13.28 -6.23
CA LEU A 14 15.73 -12.56 -5.08
C LEU A 14 15.50 -11.07 -5.42
N VAL A 15 14.30 -10.60 -5.14
CA VAL A 15 13.90 -9.21 -5.32
C VAL A 15 14.74 -8.37 -4.38
N MET A 16 15.76 -7.71 -4.89
CA MET A 16 16.31 -6.55 -4.21
C MET A 16 15.47 -5.36 -4.64
N VAL A 17 14.66 -4.89 -3.71
CA VAL A 17 13.97 -3.61 -3.84
C VAL A 17 15.01 -2.53 -3.74
N LEU A 18 15.33 -1.93 -4.85
CA LEU A 18 15.88 -0.59 -4.89
C LEU A 18 14.69 0.38 -4.73
N SER A 19 14.11 0.42 -3.53
CA SER A 19 13.14 1.47 -3.22
C SER A 19 13.89 2.79 -3.08
N MET A 20 13.90 3.56 -4.14
CA MET A 20 14.49 4.88 -4.10
C MET A 20 13.45 5.94 -4.39
N MET A 21 12.78 6.35 -3.35
CA MET A 21 12.23 7.68 -3.34
C MET A 21 13.38 8.68 -3.23
N VAL A 22 13.48 9.59 -4.18
CA VAL A 22 14.25 10.82 -3.99
C VAL A 22 13.46 11.71 -3.05
N VAL A 23 13.45 11.36 -1.77
CA VAL A 23 13.11 12.29 -0.70
C VAL A 23 14.44 12.55 0.00
N GLY A 24 14.86 13.81 0.05
CA GLY A 24 16.08 14.19 0.72
C GLY A 24 16.11 13.65 2.16
N ALA A 25 17.26 13.04 2.53
CA ALA A 25 17.62 12.47 3.82
C ALA A 25 17.01 11.08 4.14
N GLY A 26 17.74 10.00 3.80
CA GLY A 26 17.70 8.72 4.48
C GLY A 26 16.49 7.84 4.16
N ALA A 27 16.59 7.00 3.12
CA ALA A 27 15.67 5.87 2.99
C ALA A 27 15.83 4.97 4.22
N VAL A 28 14.73 4.67 4.90
CA VAL A 28 14.74 3.70 6.02
C VAL A 28 14.92 2.32 5.43
N SER A 29 15.93 1.59 5.90
CA SER A 29 16.16 0.18 5.56
C SER A 29 15.60 -0.70 6.69
N VAL A 30 15.20 -1.93 6.35
CA VAL A 30 14.90 -2.93 7.39
C VAL A 30 16.10 -3.20 8.31
N ASP A 31 17.33 -2.98 7.83
CA ASP A 31 18.55 -3.14 8.62
C ASP A 31 18.73 -2.03 9.68
N ASP A 32 17.94 -0.97 9.62
CA ASP A 32 17.92 0.09 10.63
C ASP A 32 17.14 -0.35 11.89
N PHE A 33 16.34 -1.43 11.81
CA PHE A 33 15.63 -1.99 12.95
C PHE A 33 16.48 -3.07 13.65
N SER A 34 16.49 -3.05 14.98
CA SER A 34 17.26 -4.00 15.80
C SER A 34 16.83 -5.46 15.59
N ASP A 35 15.61 -5.70 15.15
CA ASP A 35 15.00 -6.98 14.82
C ASP A 35 14.72 -7.14 13.30
N GLY A 36 15.37 -6.37 12.46
CA GLY A 36 15.19 -6.37 11.01
C GLY A 36 15.42 -7.73 10.34
N ALA A 37 16.24 -8.60 10.96
CA ALA A 37 16.44 -9.96 10.50
C ALA A 37 15.16 -10.84 10.59
N ASP A 38 14.25 -10.54 11.51
CA ASP A 38 13.00 -11.28 11.75
C ASP A 38 11.86 -10.79 10.85
N ILE A 39 12.04 -9.67 10.13
CA ILE A 39 11.07 -9.15 9.17
C ILE A 39 11.03 -10.08 7.95
N VAL A 40 9.85 -10.62 7.65
CA VAL A 40 9.61 -11.49 6.48
C VAL A 40 9.32 -10.65 5.25
N ASN A 41 8.41 -9.67 5.37
CA ASN A 41 7.95 -8.81 4.28
C ASN A 41 8.83 -7.56 4.15
N LYS A 42 10.13 -7.76 3.90
CA LYS A 42 11.16 -6.71 3.93
C LYS A 42 10.87 -5.57 2.95
N GLU A 43 10.39 -5.90 1.75
CA GLU A 43 10.02 -4.92 0.74
C GLU A 43 8.89 -4.01 1.23
N ALA A 44 7.80 -4.61 1.67
CA ALA A 44 6.64 -3.88 2.17
C ALA A 44 7.02 -2.94 3.33
N VAL A 45 7.80 -3.44 4.29
CA VAL A 45 8.26 -2.63 5.43
C VAL A 45 9.16 -1.49 4.96
N THR A 46 10.12 -1.74 4.06
CA THR A 46 11.02 -0.70 3.52
C THR A 46 10.25 0.39 2.78
N VAL A 47 9.35 0.01 1.87
CA VAL A 47 8.55 0.96 1.08
C VAL A 47 7.66 1.80 1.98
N LEU A 48 6.89 1.16 2.87
CA LEU A 48 5.97 1.89 3.74
C LEU A 48 6.69 2.75 4.80
N ALA A 49 7.86 2.35 5.28
CA ALA A 49 8.69 3.17 6.14
C ALA A 49 9.26 4.38 5.37
N THR A 50 9.71 4.19 4.14
CA THR A 50 10.15 5.28 3.25
C THR A 50 9.01 6.25 2.93
N LEU A 51 7.78 5.75 2.76
CA LEU A 51 6.57 6.54 2.60
C LEU A 51 6.09 7.20 3.92
N ASN A 52 6.77 6.96 5.04
CA ASN A 52 6.42 7.38 6.41
C ASN A 52 5.04 6.87 6.89
N VAL A 53 4.52 5.81 6.30
CA VAL A 53 3.23 5.19 6.72
C VAL A 53 3.40 4.40 8.01
N ILE A 54 4.54 3.72 8.13
CA ILE A 54 4.91 2.95 9.32
C ILE A 54 6.26 3.42 9.88
N ASN A 55 6.45 3.20 11.17
CA ASN A 55 7.70 3.52 11.87
C ASN A 55 8.05 2.39 12.84
N GLY A 56 9.33 2.30 13.21
CA GLY A 56 9.75 1.46 14.32
C GLY A 56 9.23 1.96 15.67
N LYS A 57 9.49 1.19 16.70
CA LYS A 57 9.21 1.53 18.09
C LYS A 57 10.34 2.40 18.68
N ASP A 58 10.09 3.01 19.85
CA ASP A 58 11.04 3.88 20.52
C ASP A 58 12.34 3.16 20.96
N ASP A 59 12.30 1.83 21.06
CA ASP A 59 13.46 0.99 21.38
C ASP A 59 14.28 0.59 20.15
N GLY A 60 13.93 1.10 18.98
CA GLY A 60 14.59 0.80 17.69
C GLY A 60 14.17 -0.51 17.05
N SER A 61 13.19 -1.24 17.61
CA SER A 61 12.64 -2.45 16.98
C SER A 61 11.49 -2.12 16.03
N TYR A 62 11.18 -3.06 15.12
CA TYR A 62 9.97 -3.04 14.31
C TYR A 62 8.84 -3.88 14.93
N ASP A 63 9.21 -4.98 15.63
CA ASP A 63 8.30 -5.97 16.23
C ASP A 63 7.38 -6.65 15.19
N PRO A 64 7.96 -7.36 14.19
CA PRO A 64 7.20 -7.91 13.05
C PRO A 64 6.11 -8.90 13.45
N THR A 65 6.31 -9.63 14.55
CA THR A 65 5.38 -10.65 15.08
C THR A 65 4.35 -10.10 16.05
N GLY A 66 4.52 -8.86 16.52
CA GLY A 66 3.55 -8.19 17.38
C GLY A 66 2.23 -7.92 16.63
N ASN A 67 1.11 -8.03 17.33
CA ASN A 67 -0.20 -7.75 16.74
C ASN A 67 -0.45 -6.25 16.63
N VAL A 68 -1.18 -5.85 15.57
CA VAL A 68 -1.61 -4.48 15.37
C VAL A 68 -2.91 -4.22 16.10
N THR A 69 -2.93 -3.15 16.88
CA THR A 69 -4.15 -2.69 17.54
C THR A 69 -5.05 -1.90 16.59
N ARG A 70 -6.35 -1.83 16.91
CA ARG A 70 -7.34 -1.06 16.15
C ARG A 70 -6.97 0.43 16.07
N GLY A 71 -6.37 0.97 17.14
CA GLY A 71 -5.88 2.35 17.17
C GLY A 71 -4.67 2.58 16.26
N GLU A 72 -3.72 1.64 16.23
CA GLU A 72 -2.55 1.70 15.34
C GLU A 72 -2.96 1.58 13.87
N MET A 73 -3.89 0.66 13.55
CA MET A 73 -4.38 0.54 12.18
C MET A 73 -5.10 1.81 11.72
N ALA A 74 -5.91 2.43 12.59
CA ALA A 74 -6.55 3.73 12.28
C ALA A 74 -5.50 4.83 11.99
N LYS A 75 -4.39 4.87 12.72
CA LYS A 75 -3.29 5.81 12.43
C LYS A 75 -2.67 5.52 11.08
N MET A 76 -2.29 4.27 10.79
CA MET A 76 -1.68 3.91 9.50
C MET A 76 -2.58 4.29 8.32
N ILE A 77 -3.89 4.04 8.40
CA ILE A 77 -4.86 4.45 7.38
C ILE A 77 -4.91 5.98 7.23
N CYS A 78 -4.94 6.74 8.32
CA CYS A 78 -4.93 8.19 8.23
C CYS A 78 -3.65 8.72 7.55
N VAL A 79 -2.49 8.17 7.89
CA VAL A 79 -1.21 8.60 7.32
C VAL A 79 -1.12 8.24 5.84
N ILE A 80 -1.52 7.03 5.43
CA ILE A 80 -1.50 6.62 4.02
C ILE A 80 -2.44 7.50 3.17
N LEU A 81 -3.63 7.81 3.67
CA LEU A 81 -4.60 8.69 2.99
C LEU A 81 -4.12 10.14 2.91
N ASN A 82 -3.19 10.55 3.76
CA ASN A 82 -2.57 11.88 3.79
C ASN A 82 -1.17 11.91 3.13
N GLY A 83 -0.85 10.92 2.31
CA GLY A 83 0.40 10.88 1.51
C GLY A 83 1.67 10.77 2.37
N GLY A 84 1.65 9.95 3.41
CA GLY A 84 2.79 9.70 4.30
C GLY A 84 3.05 10.82 5.32
N LYS A 85 2.12 11.76 5.46
CA LYS A 85 2.22 12.83 6.46
C LYS A 85 1.27 12.55 7.60
N ASP A 86 1.74 12.72 8.83
CA ASP A 86 0.86 12.69 9.99
C ASP A 86 -0.15 13.84 9.88
N PRO A 87 -1.46 13.56 9.76
CA PRO A 87 -2.42 14.62 9.52
C PRO A 87 -2.58 15.52 10.75
N VAL A 88 -2.64 16.84 10.52
CA VAL A 88 -3.02 17.79 11.58
C VAL A 88 -4.53 17.68 11.78
N LEU A 89 -4.93 16.81 12.68
CA LEU A 89 -6.33 16.60 13.03
C LEU A 89 -6.73 17.62 14.10
N GLY A 90 -7.79 18.41 13.80
CA GLY A 90 -8.25 19.48 14.69
C GLY A 90 -8.70 18.98 16.09
N GLU A 91 -8.52 19.81 17.11
CA GLU A 91 -8.93 19.50 18.50
C GLU A 91 -10.46 19.37 18.70
N THR A 92 -11.23 19.80 17.70
CA THR A 92 -12.71 19.88 17.76
C THR A 92 -13.42 18.62 17.26
N LEU A 93 -12.68 17.52 17.01
CA LEU A 93 -13.34 16.27 16.64
C LEU A 93 -14.25 15.78 17.77
N THR A 94 -15.44 15.36 17.40
CA THR A 94 -16.43 14.78 18.33
C THR A 94 -15.81 13.58 19.05
N ASN A 95 -16.30 13.29 20.23
CA ASN A 95 -15.89 12.08 20.96
C ASN A 95 -16.94 10.99 20.74
N SER A 96 -16.77 10.21 19.68
CA SER A 96 -17.75 9.18 19.29
C SER A 96 -17.77 7.97 20.23
N TYR A 97 -16.67 7.75 20.97
CA TYR A 97 -16.50 6.57 21.82
C TYR A 97 -16.01 6.94 23.20
N THR A 98 -16.55 6.25 24.23
CA THR A 98 -16.27 6.56 25.63
C THR A 98 -14.86 6.18 26.07
N ASP A 99 -14.27 5.17 25.45
CA ASP A 99 -12.96 4.59 25.77
C ASP A 99 -11.78 5.23 24.98
N THR A 100 -12.08 6.17 24.09
CA THR A 100 -11.03 6.85 23.29
C THR A 100 -10.67 8.24 23.82
N THR A 101 -11.41 8.79 24.79
CA THR A 101 -11.35 10.20 25.22
C THR A 101 -9.93 10.66 25.58
N SER A 102 -9.14 9.83 26.26
CA SER A 102 -7.76 10.10 26.64
C SER A 102 -6.73 9.25 25.87
N HIS A 103 -7.19 8.49 24.87
CA HIS A 103 -6.32 7.61 24.11
C HIS A 103 -5.53 8.40 23.05
N TRP A 104 -4.26 8.07 22.84
CA TRP A 104 -3.40 8.76 21.88
C TRP A 104 -3.94 8.71 20.44
N ALA A 105 -4.62 7.61 20.05
CA ALA A 105 -5.18 7.41 18.72
C ALA A 105 -6.56 8.07 18.53
N LYS A 106 -7.09 8.79 19.53
CA LYS A 106 -8.44 9.38 19.49
C LYS A 106 -8.74 10.06 18.15
N ASN A 107 -7.89 11.00 17.75
CA ASN A 107 -8.16 11.83 16.57
C ASN A 107 -8.13 11.00 15.26
N TYR A 108 -7.26 10.00 15.16
CA TYR A 108 -7.24 9.07 14.02
C TYR A 108 -8.50 8.22 13.96
N ILE A 109 -8.95 7.73 15.11
CA ILE A 109 -10.19 6.95 15.24
C ILE A 109 -11.39 7.79 14.83
N GLU A 110 -11.51 9.04 15.31
CA GLU A 110 -12.58 9.96 14.93
C GLU A 110 -12.57 10.28 13.44
N TYR A 111 -11.39 10.52 12.86
CA TYR A 111 -11.26 10.70 11.42
C TYR A 111 -11.76 9.49 10.64
N CYS A 112 -11.27 8.29 10.97
CA CYS A 112 -11.69 7.06 10.32
C CYS A 112 -13.17 6.75 10.52
N THR A 113 -13.75 7.11 11.69
CA THR A 113 -15.18 6.97 11.96
C THR A 113 -16.02 7.89 11.07
N ASN A 114 -15.60 9.15 10.94
CA ASN A 114 -16.29 10.13 10.09
C ASN A 114 -16.22 9.78 8.60
N GLN A 115 -15.17 9.09 8.17
CA GLN A 115 -15.04 8.56 6.82
C GLN A 115 -15.73 7.19 6.62
N GLY A 116 -16.30 6.62 7.67
CA GLY A 116 -16.93 5.30 7.62
C GLY A 116 -15.94 4.12 7.52
N ILE A 117 -14.64 4.38 7.70
CA ILE A 117 -13.57 3.37 7.62
C ILE A 117 -13.66 2.40 8.80
N VAL A 118 -13.95 2.93 9.98
CA VAL A 118 -14.09 2.15 11.21
C VAL A 118 -15.45 2.39 11.86
N ALA A 119 -15.87 1.44 12.68
CA ALA A 119 -17.03 1.54 13.54
C ALA A 119 -16.68 1.00 14.95
N GLY A 120 -17.42 1.49 15.95
CA GLY A 120 -17.33 0.95 17.32
C GLY A 120 -17.95 -0.43 17.47
N LYS A 121 -17.88 -0.94 18.68
CA LYS A 121 -18.37 -2.28 19.05
C LYS A 121 -19.92 -2.35 19.19
N GLY A 122 -20.63 -1.22 19.08
CA GLY A 122 -22.08 -1.13 19.19
C GLY A 122 -22.60 -0.82 20.61
N ASP A 123 -21.72 -0.77 21.60
CA ASP A 123 -22.00 -0.44 22.99
C ASP A 123 -21.50 0.96 23.42
N GLY A 124 -21.07 1.77 22.45
CA GLY A 124 -20.49 3.10 22.68
C GLY A 124 -18.99 3.09 22.89
N THR A 125 -18.32 1.94 22.72
CA THR A 125 -16.86 1.79 22.79
C THR A 125 -16.26 1.50 21.42
N PHE A 126 -14.95 1.76 21.26
CA PHE A 126 -14.17 1.44 20.07
C PHE A 126 -13.21 0.26 20.29
N ASP A 127 -12.70 0.10 21.50
CA ASP A 127 -11.65 -0.83 21.89
C ASP A 127 -10.31 -0.53 21.15
N PRO A 128 -9.70 0.64 21.40
CA PRO A 128 -8.52 1.09 20.65
C PRO A 128 -7.28 0.22 20.86
N ASN A 129 -7.18 -0.49 21.99
CA ASN A 129 -6.08 -1.40 22.33
C ASN A 129 -6.37 -2.86 21.93
N GLY A 130 -7.58 -3.18 21.49
CA GLY A 130 -7.91 -4.50 20.97
C GLY A 130 -7.22 -4.75 19.64
N ASN A 131 -6.78 -5.99 19.41
CA ASN A 131 -6.13 -6.38 18.17
C ASN A 131 -7.14 -6.35 16.99
N VAL A 132 -6.65 -5.97 15.81
CA VAL A 132 -7.43 -6.04 14.57
C VAL A 132 -7.20 -7.40 13.92
N THR A 133 -8.27 -7.98 13.37
CA THR A 133 -8.14 -9.21 12.56
C THR A 133 -7.76 -8.88 11.11
N VAL A 134 -7.28 -9.89 10.37
CA VAL A 134 -6.96 -9.76 8.93
C VAL A 134 -8.16 -9.20 8.16
N ALA A 135 -9.36 -9.74 8.36
CA ALA A 135 -10.57 -9.27 7.68
C ALA A 135 -11.01 -7.86 8.12
N GLU A 136 -10.85 -7.51 9.41
CA GLU A 136 -11.15 -6.14 9.88
C GLU A 136 -10.21 -5.12 9.26
N ALA A 137 -8.92 -5.42 9.17
CA ALA A 137 -7.94 -4.57 8.51
C ALA A 137 -8.23 -4.44 7.00
N ALA A 138 -8.53 -5.55 6.32
CA ALA A 138 -8.91 -5.54 4.90
C ALA A 138 -10.16 -4.68 4.66
N LYS A 139 -11.18 -4.75 5.53
CA LYS A 139 -12.33 -3.86 5.47
C LYS A 139 -11.92 -2.39 5.59
N MET A 140 -11.04 -2.06 6.54
CA MET A 140 -10.55 -0.68 6.71
C MET A 140 -9.83 -0.20 5.44
N VAL A 141 -8.98 -1.04 4.84
CA VAL A 141 -8.27 -0.74 3.58
C VAL A 141 -9.25 -0.56 2.43
N LEU A 142 -10.20 -1.46 2.23
CA LEU A 142 -11.21 -1.34 1.17
C LEU A 142 -12.00 -0.03 1.26
N VAL A 143 -12.44 0.34 2.47
CA VAL A 143 -13.17 1.62 2.64
C VAL A 143 -12.25 2.81 2.41
N ALA A 144 -10.96 2.73 2.79
CA ALA A 144 -9.96 3.75 2.48
C ALA A 144 -9.71 3.90 0.96
N LEU A 145 -9.81 2.80 0.20
CA LEU A 145 -9.76 2.79 -1.27
C LEU A 145 -11.02 3.39 -1.93
N GLY A 146 -12.07 3.68 -1.16
CA GLY A 146 -13.31 4.30 -1.65
C GLY A 146 -14.52 3.37 -1.69
N TYR A 147 -14.38 2.09 -1.34
CA TYR A 147 -15.51 1.17 -1.29
C TYR A 147 -16.50 1.57 -0.20
N ASN A 148 -17.79 1.67 -0.55
CA ASN A 148 -18.83 2.02 0.39
C ASN A 148 -19.29 0.78 1.17
N ALA A 149 -19.06 0.77 2.48
CA ALA A 149 -19.37 -0.38 3.33
C ALA A 149 -20.84 -0.82 3.31
N GLY A 150 -21.78 0.13 3.12
CA GLY A 150 -23.21 -0.17 3.01
C GLY A 150 -23.58 -0.79 1.66
N VAL A 151 -23.03 -0.25 0.57
CA VAL A 151 -23.26 -0.74 -0.81
C VAL A 151 -22.68 -2.13 -1.00
N GLU A 152 -21.44 -2.34 -0.53
CA GLU A 152 -20.71 -3.60 -0.66
C GLU A 152 -21.12 -4.63 0.43
N ASN A 153 -22.04 -4.30 1.31
CA ASN A 153 -22.49 -5.16 2.42
C ASN A 153 -21.34 -5.58 3.36
N TYR A 154 -20.40 -4.66 3.64
CA TYR A 154 -19.34 -4.87 4.66
C TYR A 154 -19.87 -4.66 6.08
N VAL A 155 -21.19 -4.80 6.27
CA VAL A 155 -21.91 -4.68 7.55
C VAL A 155 -22.85 -5.87 7.72
N GLY A 156 -23.29 -6.12 8.97
CA GLY A 156 -24.22 -7.23 9.27
C GLY A 156 -23.52 -8.60 9.33
N ALA A 157 -24.28 -9.68 9.32
CA ALA A 157 -23.80 -11.03 9.63
C ALA A 157 -22.77 -11.59 8.62
N ASN A 158 -22.84 -11.19 7.37
CA ASN A 158 -21.99 -11.72 6.28
C ASN A 158 -20.85 -10.76 5.90
N TRP A 159 -20.58 -9.73 6.71
CA TRP A 159 -19.62 -8.69 6.37
C TRP A 159 -18.25 -9.24 5.98
N GLN A 160 -17.75 -10.24 6.72
CA GLN A 160 -16.42 -10.81 6.50
C GLN A 160 -16.33 -11.53 5.14
N ILE A 161 -17.34 -12.33 4.80
CA ILE A 161 -17.39 -13.05 3.50
C ILE A 161 -17.37 -12.04 2.33
N ASN A 162 -18.08 -10.92 2.47
CA ASN A 162 -18.13 -9.88 1.44
C ASN A 162 -16.80 -9.11 1.34
N VAL A 163 -16.16 -8.85 2.48
CA VAL A 163 -14.80 -8.26 2.53
C VAL A 163 -13.80 -9.20 1.88
N ASP A 164 -13.75 -10.47 2.29
CA ASP A 164 -12.81 -11.46 1.74
C ASP A 164 -13.03 -11.66 0.24
N GLY A 165 -14.29 -11.67 -0.20
CA GLY A 165 -14.68 -11.78 -1.61
C GLY A 165 -14.20 -10.61 -2.47
N ARG A 166 -13.97 -9.44 -1.90
CA ARG A 166 -13.41 -8.27 -2.58
C ARG A 166 -11.90 -8.16 -2.40
N ALA A 167 -11.40 -8.36 -1.19
CA ALA A 167 -9.98 -8.20 -0.86
C ALA A 167 -9.09 -9.20 -1.59
N ASN A 168 -9.53 -10.45 -1.70
CA ASN A 168 -8.74 -11.51 -2.33
C ASN A 168 -8.50 -11.27 -3.84
N PRO A 169 -9.51 -10.96 -4.69
CA PRO A 169 -9.26 -10.64 -6.10
C PRO A 169 -8.42 -9.38 -6.33
N LEU A 170 -8.40 -8.44 -5.38
CA LEU A 170 -7.58 -7.25 -5.43
C LEU A 170 -6.13 -7.50 -4.95
N GLY A 171 -5.79 -8.72 -4.56
CA GLY A 171 -4.45 -9.06 -4.09
C GLY A 171 -4.11 -8.53 -2.69
N LEU A 172 -5.09 -8.01 -1.91
CA LEU A 172 -4.80 -7.46 -0.59
C LEU A 172 -4.23 -8.49 0.40
N TYR A 173 -4.47 -9.78 0.14
CA TYR A 173 -3.99 -10.89 0.97
C TYR A 173 -2.74 -11.57 0.43
N ASP A 174 -2.21 -11.13 -0.71
CA ASP A 174 -1.04 -11.75 -1.32
C ASP A 174 0.17 -11.58 -0.40
N ASP A 175 0.96 -12.64 -0.29
CA ASP A 175 2.16 -12.73 0.54
C ASP A 175 1.94 -12.55 2.06
N LEU A 176 0.70 -12.56 2.55
CA LEU A 176 0.40 -12.57 3.98
C LEU A 176 0.48 -13.99 4.55
N SER A 177 1.10 -14.12 5.71
CA SER A 177 1.12 -15.36 6.51
C SER A 177 0.02 -15.35 7.56
N TYR A 178 -1.09 -16.03 7.32
CA TYR A 178 -2.20 -16.14 8.27
C TYR A 178 -2.89 -17.51 8.14
N THR A 179 -3.61 -17.93 9.18
CA THR A 179 -4.35 -19.20 9.17
C THR A 179 -5.78 -19.03 8.68
N THR A 180 -6.43 -17.97 9.08
CA THR A 180 -7.79 -17.55 8.67
C THR A 180 -7.86 -16.05 8.69
N THR A 181 -8.80 -15.45 7.95
CA THR A 181 -9.02 -13.99 7.96
C THR A 181 -9.59 -13.46 9.27
N SER A 182 -10.03 -14.36 10.17
CA SER A 182 -10.41 -14.03 11.55
C SER A 182 -9.21 -14.04 12.53
N ALA A 183 -8.00 -14.43 12.10
CA ALA A 183 -6.81 -14.36 12.93
C ALA A 183 -6.39 -12.89 13.15
N GLU A 184 -5.72 -12.64 14.25
CA GLU A 184 -5.14 -11.33 14.54
C GLU A 184 -4.03 -11.00 13.54
N LEU A 185 -3.97 -9.74 13.12
CA LEU A 185 -3.04 -9.25 12.12
C LEU A 185 -1.72 -8.85 12.80
N THR A 186 -0.61 -9.44 12.36
CA THR A 186 0.72 -9.02 12.81
C THR A 186 1.16 -7.73 12.11
N ARG A 187 2.15 -7.04 12.68
CA ARG A 187 2.69 -5.80 12.10
C ARG A 187 3.36 -6.06 10.74
N ASP A 188 4.00 -7.20 10.57
CA ASP A 188 4.60 -7.62 9.30
C ASP A 188 3.53 -7.83 8.21
N ASN A 189 2.46 -8.56 8.54
CA ASN A 189 1.32 -8.74 7.63
C ASN A 189 0.54 -7.43 7.38
N ALA A 190 0.45 -6.54 8.36
CA ALA A 190 -0.18 -5.23 8.17
C ALA A 190 0.60 -4.38 7.16
N ALA A 191 1.93 -4.40 7.23
CA ALA A 191 2.77 -3.76 6.23
C ALA A 191 2.54 -4.37 4.85
N GLN A 192 2.53 -5.69 4.73
CA GLN A 192 2.28 -6.34 3.44
C GLN A 192 0.91 -5.98 2.86
N MET A 193 -0.16 -6.02 3.67
CA MET A 193 -1.51 -5.65 3.21
C MET A 193 -1.58 -4.19 2.72
N LEU A 194 -0.97 -3.25 3.45
CA LEU A 194 -0.93 -1.85 3.05
C LEU A 194 -0.06 -1.61 1.82
N TYR A 195 1.04 -2.37 1.68
CA TYR A 195 1.89 -2.36 0.50
C TYR A 195 1.12 -2.85 -0.74
N ASN A 196 0.43 -3.98 -0.63
CA ASN A 196 -0.43 -4.51 -1.70
C ASN A 196 -1.49 -3.48 -2.12
N ALA A 197 -2.04 -2.73 -1.15
CA ALA A 197 -3.03 -1.70 -1.42
C ALA A 197 -2.51 -0.52 -2.24
N LEU A 198 -1.19 -0.25 -2.24
CA LEU A 198 -0.61 0.86 -3.01
C LEU A 198 -0.89 0.75 -4.51
N ASP A 199 -0.90 -0.46 -5.04
CA ASP A 199 -1.11 -0.75 -6.46
C ASP A 199 -2.60 -0.95 -6.82
N VAL A 200 -3.51 -0.85 -5.84
CA VAL A 200 -4.95 -0.98 -6.08
C VAL A 200 -5.55 0.37 -6.48
N HIS A 201 -6.33 0.40 -7.56
CA HIS A 201 -7.08 1.58 -7.97
C HIS A 201 -8.08 2.01 -6.90
N MET A 202 -8.11 3.29 -6.61
CA MET A 202 -9.16 3.88 -5.78
C MET A 202 -10.46 3.92 -6.58
N VAL A 203 -11.60 3.79 -5.88
CA VAL A 203 -12.90 3.71 -6.54
C VAL A 203 -13.83 4.87 -6.14
N THR A 204 -14.74 5.17 -7.04
CA THR A 204 -15.93 6.00 -6.83
C THR A 204 -17.18 5.21 -7.19
N TYR A 205 -18.34 5.83 -7.07
CA TYR A 205 -19.60 5.20 -7.46
C TYR A 205 -20.37 6.08 -8.44
N ASP A 206 -20.70 5.49 -9.58
CA ASP A 206 -21.71 6.03 -10.48
C ASP A 206 -23.10 5.53 -10.08
N TYR A 207 -24.12 6.34 -10.35
CA TYR A 207 -25.50 5.97 -10.06
C TYR A 207 -26.26 5.76 -11.36
N ILE A 208 -26.57 4.50 -11.67
CA ILE A 208 -27.35 4.14 -12.84
C ILE A 208 -28.83 4.23 -12.50
N ILE A 209 -29.57 4.99 -13.32
CA ILE A 209 -31.03 5.05 -13.22
C ILE A 209 -31.60 3.84 -13.98
N THR A 210 -32.31 2.98 -13.26
CA THR A 210 -33.01 1.82 -13.83
C THR A 210 -34.51 1.96 -13.62
N GLY A 211 -35.29 1.54 -14.63
CA GLY A 211 -36.75 1.62 -14.61
C GLY A 211 -37.29 2.32 -15.85
N THR A 212 -38.60 2.31 -16.00
CA THR A 212 -39.31 3.03 -17.06
C THR A 212 -40.22 4.08 -16.43
N ALA A 213 -40.71 5.05 -17.24
CA ALA A 213 -41.65 6.05 -16.75
C ALA A 213 -42.95 5.43 -16.14
N GLU A 214 -43.25 4.18 -16.48
CA GLU A 214 -44.41 3.43 -15.97
C GLU A 214 -44.08 2.61 -14.71
N ASN A 215 -42.78 2.34 -14.45
CA ASN A 215 -42.28 1.67 -13.28
C ASN A 215 -41.38 2.63 -12.50
N ALA A 216 -41.43 2.56 -11.17
CA ALA A 216 -40.63 3.44 -10.31
C ALA A 216 -39.17 3.45 -10.74
N LEU A 217 -38.62 4.65 -11.02
CA LEU A 217 -37.21 4.85 -11.27
C LEU A 217 -36.41 4.54 -10.00
N THR A 218 -35.47 3.65 -10.10
CA THR A 218 -34.54 3.34 -9.02
C THR A 218 -33.11 3.67 -9.43
N THR A 219 -32.32 4.17 -8.50
CA THR A 219 -30.89 4.36 -8.70
C THR A 219 -30.13 3.19 -8.09
N LYS A 220 -29.19 2.62 -8.83
CA LYS A 220 -28.26 1.60 -8.32
C LYS A 220 -26.84 2.15 -8.36
N PRO A 221 -26.10 2.09 -7.25
CA PRO A 221 -24.68 2.40 -7.28
C PRO A 221 -23.91 1.32 -8.07
N GLN A 222 -22.98 1.78 -8.89
CA GLN A 222 -22.03 0.93 -9.63
C GLN A 222 -20.63 1.43 -9.34
N ILE A 223 -19.72 0.52 -9.02
CA ILE A 223 -18.30 0.85 -8.84
C ILE A 223 -17.75 1.43 -10.14
N ASN A 224 -17.03 2.54 -10.01
CA ASN A 224 -16.20 3.11 -11.03
C ASN A 224 -14.75 3.08 -10.53
N ASP A 225 -13.93 2.25 -11.13
CA ASP A 225 -12.51 2.03 -10.83
C ASP A 225 -11.58 2.61 -11.91
N THR A 226 -12.14 3.37 -12.86
CA THR A 226 -11.40 3.98 -13.97
C THR A 226 -11.17 5.48 -13.81
N ASP A 227 -11.95 6.16 -12.96
CA ASP A 227 -11.84 7.60 -12.74
C ASP A 227 -10.68 8.00 -11.83
N LYS A 228 -10.10 7.03 -11.12
CA LYS A 228 -9.03 7.21 -10.15
C LYS A 228 -7.83 6.35 -10.51
N GLY A 229 -6.65 6.86 -10.18
CA GLY A 229 -5.43 6.08 -10.20
C GLY A 229 -5.33 5.12 -9.00
N THR A 230 -4.19 4.47 -8.89
CA THR A 230 -3.87 3.64 -7.73
C THR A 230 -3.78 4.47 -6.45
N LEU A 231 -3.83 3.81 -5.29
CA LEU A 231 -3.63 4.48 -3.99
C LEU A 231 -2.28 5.22 -3.96
N LEU A 232 -1.24 4.64 -4.56
CA LEU A 232 0.10 5.26 -4.66
C LEU A 232 0.03 6.56 -5.48
N GLU A 233 -0.64 6.54 -6.63
CA GLU A 233 -0.79 7.72 -7.49
C GLU A 233 -1.61 8.82 -6.82
N GLU A 234 -2.76 8.47 -6.26
CA GLU A 234 -3.73 9.43 -5.70
C GLU A 234 -3.26 10.08 -4.40
N LYS A 235 -2.44 9.38 -3.60
CA LYS A 235 -2.04 9.85 -2.27
C LYS A 235 -0.60 10.30 -2.17
N PHE A 236 0.28 9.71 -2.95
CA PHE A 236 1.71 9.99 -2.87
C PHE A 236 2.25 10.72 -4.09
N ASP A 237 1.42 10.89 -5.13
CA ASP A 237 1.83 11.44 -6.42
C ASP A 237 3.06 10.68 -6.98
N ALA A 238 2.99 9.36 -6.92
CA ALA A 238 4.05 8.45 -7.29
C ALA A 238 3.50 7.28 -8.11
N VAL A 239 4.37 6.66 -8.90
CA VAL A 239 4.08 5.45 -9.67
C VAL A 239 5.12 4.39 -9.38
N LYS A 240 4.73 3.14 -9.47
CA LYS A 240 5.64 2.00 -9.49
C LYS A 240 6.11 1.76 -10.92
N VAL A 241 7.41 1.69 -11.12
CA VAL A 241 8.05 1.41 -12.41
C VAL A 241 8.80 0.09 -12.27
N GLU A 242 8.59 -0.83 -13.18
CA GLU A 242 9.23 -2.14 -13.18
C GLU A 242 10.04 -2.33 -14.47
N GLY A 243 11.20 -2.99 -14.36
CA GLY A 243 12.04 -3.23 -15.51
C GLY A 243 13.42 -3.77 -15.15
N VAL A 244 14.28 -3.89 -16.16
CA VAL A 244 15.63 -4.42 -16.02
C VAL A 244 16.65 -3.28 -15.89
N VAL A 245 17.53 -3.35 -14.89
CA VAL A 245 18.65 -2.42 -14.77
C VAL A 245 19.65 -2.69 -15.89
N VAL A 246 19.79 -1.75 -16.81
CA VAL A 246 20.69 -1.90 -17.99
C VAL A 246 21.96 -1.09 -17.89
N ALA A 247 22.01 -0.05 -17.05
CA ALA A 247 23.23 0.70 -16.80
C ALA A 247 23.22 1.38 -15.43
N ASN A 248 24.41 1.59 -14.87
CA ASN A 248 24.64 2.39 -13.66
C ASN A 248 26.01 3.08 -13.71
N GLU A 249 26.46 3.66 -12.59
CA GLU A 249 27.76 4.34 -12.50
C GLU A 249 28.97 3.39 -12.67
N VAL A 250 28.76 2.07 -12.58
CA VAL A 250 29.85 1.08 -12.69
C VAL A 250 29.98 0.55 -14.11
N ALA A 251 28.85 0.23 -14.77
CA ALA A 251 28.85 -0.33 -16.12
C ALA A 251 27.55 -0.08 -16.88
N ASN A 252 27.58 -0.33 -18.18
CA ASN A 252 26.45 -0.24 -19.09
C ASN A 252 26.39 -1.52 -19.94
N LEU A 253 25.21 -2.21 -19.86
CA LEU A 253 24.96 -3.45 -20.61
C LEU A 253 24.34 -3.20 -21.99
N GLU A 254 23.92 -1.97 -22.29
CA GLU A 254 23.34 -1.64 -23.58
C GLU A 254 24.41 -1.71 -24.69
N SER A 255 24.04 -2.26 -25.85
CA SER A 255 24.89 -2.34 -27.02
C SER A 255 24.69 -1.14 -27.94
N GLY A 256 25.79 -0.60 -28.52
CA GLY A 256 25.75 0.50 -29.48
C GLY A 256 26.83 1.55 -29.24
N ALA A 257 27.13 2.37 -30.26
CA ALA A 257 28.27 3.29 -30.26
C ALA A 257 28.18 4.38 -29.14
N ASP A 258 26.98 4.74 -28.71
CA ASP A 258 26.77 5.80 -27.72
C ASP A 258 26.30 5.26 -26.35
N LYS A 259 26.27 3.93 -26.16
CA LYS A 259 25.65 3.28 -25.02
C LYS A 259 26.62 2.49 -24.12
N GLY A 260 27.88 2.44 -24.44
CA GLY A 260 28.86 1.60 -23.73
C GLY A 260 29.51 2.23 -22.50
N ALA A 261 29.31 3.52 -22.22
CA ALA A 261 29.89 4.18 -21.06
C ALA A 261 28.98 3.99 -19.81
N ALA A 262 29.63 3.82 -18.65
CA ALA A 262 28.95 3.91 -17.36
C ALA A 262 28.24 5.28 -17.19
N LEU A 263 27.22 5.33 -16.37
CA LEU A 263 26.48 6.57 -16.09
C LEU A 263 27.26 7.45 -15.09
N ASP A 264 26.84 8.70 -14.97
CA ASP A 264 27.29 9.57 -13.88
C ASP A 264 26.95 8.95 -12.51
N ALA A 265 27.63 9.40 -11.46
CA ALA A 265 27.41 8.93 -10.09
C ALA A 265 25.93 9.05 -9.66
N ASN A 266 25.49 8.08 -8.90
CA ASN A 266 24.11 7.99 -8.40
C ASN A 266 23.04 8.00 -9.50
N ARG A 267 23.31 7.36 -10.62
CA ARG A 267 22.34 7.17 -11.71
C ARG A 267 22.18 5.69 -12.03
N THR A 268 20.94 5.30 -12.21
CA THR A 268 20.54 3.96 -12.66
C THR A 268 19.63 4.08 -13.86
N ARG A 269 19.93 3.31 -14.92
CA ARG A 269 19.08 3.23 -16.11
C ARG A 269 18.35 1.90 -16.11
N ILE A 270 17.03 1.99 -16.30
CA ILE A 270 16.12 0.86 -16.32
C ILE A 270 15.44 0.79 -17.68
N ASP A 271 15.45 -0.39 -18.28
CA ASP A 271 14.64 -0.73 -19.44
C ASP A 271 13.28 -1.20 -18.93
N ILE A 272 12.29 -0.32 -19.06
CA ILE A 272 10.97 -0.47 -18.42
C ILE A 272 10.16 -1.51 -19.18
N ASP A 273 9.47 -2.38 -18.46
CA ASP A 273 8.59 -3.38 -19.04
C ASP A 273 7.42 -2.69 -19.75
N GLU A 274 7.18 -3.07 -21.01
CA GLU A 274 6.03 -2.56 -21.79
C GLU A 274 4.68 -2.98 -21.21
N ASP A 275 4.67 -4.03 -20.37
CA ASP A 275 3.48 -4.51 -19.64
C ASP A 275 3.33 -3.83 -18.25
N ALA A 276 4.14 -2.80 -17.93
CA ALA A 276 4.02 -2.07 -16.68
C ALA A 276 2.67 -1.33 -16.59
N ASP A 277 2.00 -1.47 -15.45
CA ASP A 277 0.65 -0.92 -15.21
C ASP A 277 0.64 0.62 -15.05
N GLN A 278 1.60 1.32 -15.68
CA GLN A 278 1.69 2.78 -15.68
C GLN A 278 2.08 3.33 -17.05
N GLU A 279 1.55 4.49 -17.41
CA GLU A 279 1.79 5.15 -18.70
C GLU A 279 2.81 6.32 -18.62
N TRP A 280 3.32 6.64 -17.42
CA TRP A 280 4.15 7.82 -17.17
C TRP A 280 5.60 7.63 -17.64
N TYR A 281 6.13 6.43 -17.51
CA TYR A 281 7.49 6.09 -17.89
C TYR A 281 7.47 4.89 -18.82
N THR A 282 8.05 5.05 -20.01
CA THR A 282 8.12 3.99 -21.03
C THR A 282 9.51 3.91 -21.62
N GLY A 283 9.87 2.72 -22.13
CA GLY A 283 11.18 2.47 -22.71
C GLY A 283 12.30 2.60 -21.68
N THR A 284 13.48 2.96 -22.14
CA THR A 284 14.67 3.05 -21.28
C THR A 284 14.76 4.42 -20.61
N GLN A 285 14.66 4.45 -19.28
CA GLN A 285 14.69 5.67 -18.47
C GLN A 285 15.89 5.70 -17.51
N THR A 286 16.40 6.90 -17.20
CA THR A 286 17.50 7.08 -16.25
C THR A 286 17.02 7.83 -15.02
N PHE A 287 17.08 7.18 -13.86
CA PHE A 287 16.70 7.71 -12.57
C PHE A 287 17.94 8.18 -11.78
N LYS A 288 17.78 9.22 -10.94
CA LYS A 288 18.83 9.73 -10.04
C LYS A 288 18.90 8.88 -8.78
N VAL A 289 19.32 7.65 -8.92
CA VAL A 289 19.38 6.68 -7.83
C VAL A 289 20.66 5.86 -7.97
N PRO A 290 21.40 5.58 -6.88
CA PRO A 290 22.54 4.69 -6.93
C PRO A 290 22.07 3.26 -7.09
N SER A 291 22.86 2.45 -7.77
CA SER A 291 22.76 0.99 -7.78
C SER A 291 24.15 0.38 -7.87
N THR A 292 24.26 -0.89 -7.55
CA THR A 292 25.52 -1.60 -7.48
C THR A 292 25.79 -2.40 -8.76
N ILE A 293 26.98 -2.96 -8.90
CA ILE A 293 27.31 -3.88 -10.00
C ILE A 293 26.38 -5.11 -9.99
N ASP A 294 25.95 -5.53 -8.80
CA ASP A 294 25.12 -6.71 -8.64
C ASP A 294 23.67 -6.48 -9.10
N ASP A 295 23.24 -5.24 -9.26
CA ASP A 295 21.91 -4.89 -9.74
C ASP A 295 21.80 -4.91 -11.26
N LEU A 296 22.94 -4.85 -11.98
CA LEU A 296 22.94 -4.90 -13.43
C LEU A 296 22.37 -6.22 -13.96
N GLY A 297 21.42 -6.10 -14.88
CA GLY A 297 20.71 -7.23 -15.48
C GLY A 297 19.60 -7.81 -14.59
N ARG A 298 19.37 -7.24 -13.39
CA ARG A 298 18.25 -7.64 -12.53
C ARG A 298 16.98 -6.91 -12.91
N TYR A 299 15.86 -7.59 -12.70
CA TYR A 299 14.52 -7.01 -12.75
C TYR A 299 14.24 -6.37 -11.39
N VAL A 300 13.84 -5.11 -11.40
CA VAL A 300 13.65 -4.28 -10.20
C VAL A 300 12.32 -3.53 -10.27
N SER A 301 11.76 -3.21 -9.11
CA SER A 301 10.67 -2.25 -8.96
C SER A 301 11.21 -0.95 -8.37
N VAL A 302 10.80 0.18 -8.91
CA VAL A 302 11.21 1.52 -8.47
C VAL A 302 9.98 2.39 -8.28
N TYR A 303 9.91 3.09 -7.15
CA TYR A 303 8.83 4.02 -6.85
C TYR A 303 9.28 5.45 -7.17
N VAL A 304 8.59 6.10 -8.10
CA VAL A 304 9.00 7.39 -8.66
C VAL A 304 7.89 8.41 -8.46
N LYS A 305 8.23 9.57 -7.89
CA LYS A 305 7.29 10.70 -7.88
C LYS A 305 7.07 11.21 -9.29
N ARG A 306 5.83 11.52 -9.61
CA ARG A 306 5.47 12.20 -10.86
C ARG A 306 5.99 13.63 -10.80
N GLU A 307 6.74 14.08 -11.82
CA GLU A 307 7.24 15.46 -11.97
C GLU A 307 6.27 16.32 -12.78
#